data_2cd4766fcb1538c695c93180fee20b67
#
_entry.id   2cd4766fcb1538c695c93180fee20b67
#
_cell.length_a   1.000
_cell.length_b   1.000
_cell.length_c   1.000
_cell.angle_alpha   90.00
_cell.angle_beta   90.00
_cell.angle_gamma   90.00
#
_symmetry.space_group_name_H-M   'P 1'
#
loop_
_entity.id
_entity.type
_entity.pdbx_description
1 polymer ?
#
loop_
_entity_poly.entity_id
_entity_poly.type
_entity_poly.pdbx_seq_one_letter_code
_entity_poly.pdbx_strand_id
1 'polypeptide(L)'
;MKYLITESKLDSVILQYLDNQDFVIYNNRKKRNNYIYFLNSESDRMSQISVYVNNAFGVVKNWVFVNYDLIEELSDLFSIDKLDCLDIIRLWVIDTLGIKVNKIMDSSGEHYHRLIVVTE
;
A
#
# COMPACT_ATOMS: atom_id res chain seq x y z
N MET A 1 -29.17 1.84 11.10
CA MET A 1 -28.94 3.28 11.19
C MET A 1 -27.76 3.66 10.32
N LYS A 2 -27.95 4.68 9.53
CA LYS A 2 -26.90 5.11 8.64
C LYS A 2 -26.11 6.24 9.28
N TYR A 3 -24.82 6.03 9.46
CA TYR A 3 -23.97 7.06 10.01
C TYR A 3 -23.51 7.99 8.90
N LEU A 4 -23.71 9.27 9.11
CA LEU A 4 -23.08 10.27 8.27
C LEU A 4 -21.67 10.47 8.79
N ILE A 5 -20.73 9.79 8.16
CA ILE A 5 -19.33 9.95 8.47
C ILE A 5 -18.77 10.99 7.52
N THR A 6 -18.20 12.06 8.05
CA THR A 6 -17.54 13.04 7.21
C THR A 6 -16.34 12.40 6.53
N GLU A 7 -15.96 12.92 5.38
CA GLU A 7 -14.83 12.40 4.62
C GLU A 7 -13.57 12.26 5.49
N SER A 8 -13.28 13.29 6.29
CA SER A 8 -12.11 13.26 7.16
C SER A 8 -12.20 12.19 8.25
N LYS A 9 -13.39 11.92 8.76
CA LYS A 9 -13.59 10.84 9.74
C LYS A 9 -13.44 9.48 9.11
N LEU A 10 -13.98 9.32 7.91
CA LEU A 10 -13.86 8.05 7.17
C LEU A 10 -12.40 7.75 6.87
N ASP A 11 -11.65 8.74 6.42
CA ASP A 11 -10.22 8.58 6.18
C ASP A 11 -9.49 8.13 7.45
N SER A 12 -9.79 8.76 8.58
CA SER A 12 -9.18 8.38 9.87
C SER A 12 -9.50 6.95 10.26
N VAL A 13 -10.74 6.52 10.05
CA VAL A 13 -11.17 5.15 10.37
C VAL A 13 -10.42 4.14 9.49
N ILE A 14 -10.27 4.44 8.21
CA ILE A 14 -9.59 3.53 7.29
C ILE A 14 -8.08 3.50 7.60
N LEU A 15 -7.47 4.64 7.90
CA LEU A 15 -6.07 4.68 8.30
C LEU A 15 -5.83 3.84 9.56
N GLN A 16 -6.74 3.94 10.53
CA GLN A 16 -6.68 3.12 11.73
C GLN A 16 -6.85 1.64 11.41
N TYR A 17 -7.74 1.31 10.49
CA TYR A 17 -7.94 -0.06 10.04
C TYR A 17 -6.65 -0.64 9.46
N LEU A 18 -5.95 0.14 8.65
CA LEU A 18 -4.67 -0.28 8.06
C LEU A 18 -3.60 -0.47 9.15
N ASP A 19 -3.54 0.44 10.12
CA ASP A 19 -2.61 0.29 11.25
C ASP A 19 -2.89 -1.01 12.02
N ASN A 20 -4.16 -1.35 12.18
CA ASN A 20 -4.57 -2.53 12.96
C ASN A 20 -4.34 -3.84 12.22
N GLN A 21 -3.97 -3.81 10.95
CA GLN A 21 -3.63 -5.03 10.22
C GLN A 21 -2.31 -5.63 10.68
N ASP A 22 -1.48 -4.87 11.38
CA ASP A 22 -0.18 -5.33 11.88
C ASP A 22 0.68 -5.96 10.78
N PHE A 23 0.77 -5.27 9.66
CA PHE A 23 1.57 -5.77 8.54
C PHE A 23 3.02 -6.00 8.94
N VAL A 24 3.57 -7.12 8.53
CA VAL A 24 5.00 -7.38 8.65
C VAL A 24 5.71 -6.65 7.51
N ILE A 25 6.70 -5.85 7.85
CA ILE A 25 7.43 -5.07 6.86
C ILE A 25 8.70 -5.82 6.50
N TYR A 26 8.85 -6.12 5.22
CA TYR A 26 10.04 -6.75 4.68
C TYR A 26 10.73 -5.77 3.73
N ASN A 27 12.00 -5.49 3.99
CA ASN A 27 12.76 -4.54 3.21
C ASN A 27 13.82 -5.27 2.40
N ASN A 28 13.72 -5.21 1.08
CA ASN A 28 14.65 -5.85 0.17
C ASN A 28 15.46 -4.76 -0.56
N ARG A 29 16.68 -4.54 -0.11
CA ARG A 29 17.56 -3.54 -0.69
C ARG A 29 18.46 -4.16 -1.75
N LYS A 30 18.47 -3.55 -2.92
CA LYS A 30 19.38 -3.93 -4.00
C LYS A 30 20.01 -2.67 -4.56
N LYS A 31 21.29 -2.46 -4.29
CA LYS A 31 22.05 -1.31 -4.80
C LYS A 31 21.27 0.02 -4.71
N ARG A 32 20.71 0.47 -5.86
CA ARG A 32 19.98 1.73 -5.95
C ARG A 32 18.47 1.57 -5.77
N ASN A 33 18.00 0.33 -5.77
CA ASN A 33 16.59 0.02 -5.67
C ASN A 33 16.29 -0.54 -4.29
N ASN A 34 15.20 -0.10 -3.72
CA ASN A 34 14.75 -0.60 -2.44
C ASN A 34 13.27 -0.98 -2.59
N TYR A 35 12.95 -2.20 -2.23
CA TYR A 35 11.58 -2.69 -2.22
C TYR A 35 11.14 -2.90 -0.79
N ILE A 36 10.03 -2.28 -0.41
CA ILE A 36 9.45 -2.43 0.91
C ILE A 36 8.11 -3.13 0.74
N TYR A 37 7.94 -4.25 1.41
CA TYR A 37 6.73 -5.07 1.29
C TYR A 37 5.99 -5.10 2.61
N PHE A 38 4.69 -4.94 2.55
CA PHE A 38 3.80 -5.09 3.70
C PHE A 38 3.06 -6.42 3.55
N LEU A 39 3.33 -7.32 4.47
CA LEU A 39 2.84 -8.70 4.44
C LEU A 39 1.87 -8.94 5.59
N ASN A 40 0.91 -9.84 5.39
CA ASN A 40 0.03 -10.26 6.47
C ASN A 40 0.77 -11.14 7.49
N SER A 41 1.75 -11.90 7.03
CA SER A 41 2.58 -12.73 7.92
C SER A 41 3.96 -12.92 7.31
N GLU A 42 4.91 -13.34 8.14
CA GLU A 42 6.29 -13.57 7.69
C GLU A 42 6.41 -14.67 6.63
N SER A 43 5.46 -15.59 6.61
CA SER A 43 5.47 -16.70 5.67
C SER A 43 4.80 -16.36 4.33
N ASP A 44 4.18 -15.20 4.21
CA ASP A 44 3.50 -14.82 2.99
C ASP A 44 4.50 -14.55 1.86
N ARG A 45 4.15 -15.01 0.67
CA ARG A 45 4.92 -14.74 -0.54
C ARG A 45 4.39 -13.56 -1.32
N MET A 46 3.15 -13.16 -1.03
CA MET A 46 2.48 -12.03 -1.69
C MET A 46 2.32 -10.90 -0.68
N SER A 47 2.76 -9.72 -1.06
CA SER A 47 2.54 -8.55 -0.23
C SER A 47 1.16 -7.96 -0.47
N GLN A 48 0.63 -7.28 0.54
CA GLN A 48 -0.59 -6.50 0.39
C GLN A 48 -0.29 -5.14 -0.24
N ILE A 49 0.83 -4.57 0.13
CA ILE A 49 1.32 -3.31 -0.43
C ILE A 49 2.81 -3.49 -0.72
N SER A 50 3.23 -3.02 -1.87
CA SER A 50 4.62 -3.06 -2.29
C SER A 50 5.07 -1.65 -2.65
N VAL A 51 6.18 -1.20 -2.06
CA VAL A 51 6.72 0.13 -2.31
C VAL A 51 8.07 0.00 -2.98
N TYR A 52 8.17 0.57 -4.17
CA TYR A 52 9.41 0.62 -4.92
C TYR A 52 10.04 2.00 -4.73
N VAL A 53 11.22 2.02 -4.17
CA VAL A 53 11.96 3.26 -3.95
C VAL A 53 13.20 3.24 -4.83
N ASN A 54 13.28 4.18 -5.74
CA ASN A 54 14.42 4.33 -6.62
C ASN A 54 14.95 5.75 -6.52
N ASN A 55 16.23 5.87 -6.27
CA ASN A 55 16.91 7.17 -6.21
C ASN A 55 18.11 7.13 -7.15
N ALA A 56 17.85 7.25 -8.43
CA ALA A 56 18.87 7.23 -9.46
C ALA A 56 19.02 8.62 -10.08
N PHE A 57 20.25 9.07 -10.23
CA PHE A 57 20.57 10.35 -10.89
C PHE A 57 19.85 11.55 -10.26
N GLY A 58 19.67 11.53 -8.95
CA GLY A 58 19.01 12.62 -8.24
C GLY A 58 17.48 12.66 -8.41
N VAL A 59 16.92 11.71 -9.12
CA VAL A 59 15.47 11.62 -9.29
C VAL A 59 14.93 10.53 -8.38
N VAL A 60 14.02 10.90 -7.49
CA VAL A 60 13.38 9.95 -6.57
C VAL A 60 12.08 9.46 -7.20
N LYS A 61 11.95 8.15 -7.32
CA LYS A 61 10.72 7.51 -7.78
C LYS A 61 10.23 6.57 -6.69
N ASN A 62 9.17 6.96 -6.02
CA ASN A 62 8.53 6.15 -5.00
C ASN A 62 7.17 5.71 -5.52
N TRP A 63 7.09 4.49 -5.96
CA TRP A 63 5.89 3.91 -6.56
C TRP A 63 5.29 2.88 -5.61
N VAL A 64 3.99 2.95 -5.45
CA VAL A 64 3.26 2.03 -4.57
C VAL A 64 2.36 1.15 -5.42
N PHE A 65 2.42 -0.15 -5.17
CA PHE A 65 1.57 -1.14 -5.81
C PHE A 65 0.72 -1.80 -4.73
N VAL A 66 -0.58 -1.80 -4.92
CA VAL A 66 -1.53 -2.31 -3.94
C VAL A 66 -2.20 -3.57 -4.47
N ASN A 67 -2.21 -4.61 -3.66
CA ASN A 67 -2.91 -5.83 -3.99
C ASN A 67 -4.39 -5.55 -4.19
N TYR A 68 -4.93 -6.04 -5.30
CA TYR A 68 -6.32 -5.83 -5.64
C TYR A 68 -7.28 -6.34 -4.55
N ASP A 69 -6.94 -7.44 -3.91
CA ASP A 69 -7.76 -8.00 -2.85
C ASP A 69 -7.90 -7.05 -1.65
N LEU A 70 -6.83 -6.32 -1.34
CA LEU A 70 -6.89 -5.30 -0.28
C LEU A 70 -7.80 -4.15 -0.69
N ILE A 71 -7.73 -3.73 -1.94
CA ILE A 71 -8.60 -2.67 -2.46
C ILE A 71 -10.06 -3.10 -2.38
N GLU A 72 -10.37 -4.33 -2.81
CA GLU A 72 -11.73 -4.86 -2.72
C GLU A 72 -12.22 -4.92 -1.27
N GLU A 73 -11.36 -5.37 -0.37
CA GLU A 73 -11.70 -5.45 1.05
C GLU A 73 -12.09 -4.07 1.60
N LEU A 74 -11.27 -3.06 1.35
CA LEU A 74 -11.55 -1.71 1.82
C LEU A 74 -12.79 -1.12 1.15
N SER A 75 -12.93 -1.36 -0.15
CA SER A 75 -14.08 -0.89 -0.89
C SER A 75 -15.38 -1.45 -0.33
N ASP A 76 -15.39 -2.75 -0.02
CA ASP A 76 -16.57 -3.43 0.51
C ASP A 76 -16.85 -3.00 1.95
N LEU A 77 -15.82 -2.94 2.80
CA LEU A 77 -16.00 -2.59 4.21
C LEU A 77 -16.48 -1.15 4.41
N PHE A 78 -15.97 -0.23 3.63
CA PHE A 78 -16.19 1.20 3.84
C PHE A 78 -17.06 1.85 2.78
N SER A 79 -17.52 1.08 1.82
CA SER A 79 -18.39 1.57 0.72
C SER A 79 -17.77 2.75 -0.03
N ILE A 80 -16.51 2.62 -0.37
CA ILE A 80 -15.77 3.63 -1.14
C ILE A 80 -15.31 3.03 -2.45
N ASP A 81 -15.03 3.87 -3.43
CA ASP A 81 -14.56 3.39 -4.72
C ASP A 81 -13.05 3.10 -4.68
N LYS A 82 -12.56 2.51 -5.76
CA LYS A 82 -11.18 2.10 -5.89
C LYS A 82 -10.20 3.27 -5.80
N LEU A 83 -10.52 4.40 -6.42
CA LEU A 83 -9.64 5.57 -6.42
C LEU A 83 -9.51 6.14 -5.01
N ASP A 84 -10.61 6.17 -4.27
CA ASP A 84 -10.58 6.62 -2.88
C ASP A 84 -9.76 5.66 -2.02
N CYS A 85 -9.87 4.35 -2.25
CA CYS A 85 -9.03 3.37 -1.57
C CYS A 85 -7.55 3.65 -1.81
N LEU A 86 -7.18 3.87 -3.05
CA LEU A 86 -5.78 4.13 -3.41
C LEU A 86 -5.27 5.42 -2.78
N ASP A 87 -6.08 6.47 -2.76
CA ASP A 87 -5.70 7.72 -2.12
C ASP A 87 -5.42 7.55 -0.64
N ILE A 88 -6.27 6.81 0.05
CA ILE A 88 -6.11 6.59 1.49
C ILE A 88 -4.90 5.72 1.78
N ILE A 89 -4.69 4.67 0.98
CA ILE A 89 -3.51 3.81 1.12
C ILE A 89 -2.25 4.63 0.86
N ARG A 90 -2.28 5.52 -0.11
CA ARG A 90 -1.16 6.42 -0.39
C ARG A 90 -0.82 7.27 0.84
N LEU A 91 -1.82 7.87 1.47
CA LEU A 91 -1.62 8.66 2.68
C LEU A 91 -1.06 7.80 3.82
N TRP A 92 -1.56 6.59 3.95
CA TRP A 92 -1.08 5.66 4.98
C TRP A 92 0.39 5.31 4.77
N VAL A 93 0.80 5.04 3.53
CA VAL A 93 2.19 4.73 3.21
C VAL A 93 3.10 5.93 3.49
N ILE A 94 2.66 7.12 3.10
CA ILE A 94 3.41 8.36 3.35
C ILE A 94 3.65 8.52 4.86
N ASP A 95 2.61 8.35 5.64
CA ASP A 95 2.69 8.50 7.10
C ASP A 95 3.54 7.41 7.74
N THR A 96 3.36 6.18 7.29
CA THR A 96 4.03 5.02 7.89
C THR A 96 5.53 5.00 7.58
N LEU A 97 5.90 5.32 6.36
CA LEU A 97 7.30 5.26 5.92
C LEU A 97 8.02 6.61 5.92
N GLY A 98 7.28 7.70 6.05
CA GLY A 98 7.86 9.04 6.01
C GLY A 98 8.45 9.41 4.65
N ILE A 99 7.87 8.91 3.57
CA ILE A 99 8.35 9.16 2.21
C ILE A 99 7.27 9.83 1.38
N LYS A 100 7.67 10.44 0.28
CA LYS A 100 6.72 10.91 -0.73
C LYS A 100 6.32 9.74 -1.59
N VAL A 101 5.10 9.75 -2.10
CA VAL A 101 4.63 8.76 -3.06
C VAL A 101 4.34 9.48 -4.37
N ASN A 102 5.07 9.11 -5.41
CA ASN A 102 4.93 9.70 -6.74
C ASN A 102 3.81 9.06 -7.54
N LYS A 103 3.59 7.78 -7.33
CA LYS A 103 2.59 7.02 -8.08
C LYS A 103 2.07 5.87 -7.24
N ILE A 104 0.77 5.65 -7.31
CA ILE A 104 0.14 4.49 -6.67
C ILE A 104 -0.79 3.83 -7.69
N MET A 105 -0.78 2.51 -7.71
CA MET A 105 -1.61 1.74 -8.63
C MET A 105 -1.98 0.40 -8.01
N ASP A 106 -3.04 -0.19 -8.55
CA ASP A 106 -3.36 -1.56 -8.17
C ASP A 106 -2.47 -2.53 -8.95
N SER A 107 -2.47 -3.76 -8.50
CA SER A 107 -1.67 -4.83 -9.09
C SER A 107 -2.53 -5.82 -9.86
N SER A 108 -3.70 -5.42 -10.30
CA SER A 108 -4.54 -6.30 -11.10
C SER A 108 -3.90 -6.59 -12.45
N GLY A 109 -4.13 -7.79 -12.96
CA GLY A 109 -3.64 -8.16 -14.27
C GLY A 109 -2.13 -8.33 -14.35
N GLU A 110 -1.52 -7.64 -15.28
CA GLU A 110 -0.11 -7.81 -15.63
C GLU A 110 0.88 -7.41 -14.53
N HIS A 111 0.45 -6.61 -13.59
CA HIS A 111 1.35 -6.02 -12.61
C HIS A 111 1.38 -6.78 -11.28
N TYR A 112 0.60 -7.83 -11.14
CA TYR A 112 0.51 -8.53 -9.86
C TYR A 112 1.85 -9.10 -9.39
N HIS A 113 2.73 -9.45 -10.31
CA HIS A 113 4.03 -10.00 -9.96
C HIS A 113 4.90 -9.05 -9.15
N ARG A 114 4.61 -7.76 -9.19
CA ARG A 114 5.35 -6.77 -8.43
C ARG A 114 5.05 -6.80 -6.95
N LEU A 115 4.03 -7.55 -6.58
CA LEU A 115 3.67 -7.74 -5.18
C LEU A 115 4.30 -9.00 -4.60
N ILE A 116 4.99 -9.78 -5.41
CA ILE A 116 5.65 -10.99 -4.94
C ILE A 116 6.94 -10.60 -4.23
N VAL A 117 7.08 -11.05 -3.00
CA VAL A 117 8.29 -10.82 -2.23
C VAL A 117 9.40 -11.71 -2.76
N VAL A 118 10.49 -11.07 -3.17
CA VAL A 118 11.64 -11.82 -3.65
C VAL A 118 12.47 -12.25 -2.44
N THR A 119 12.46 -13.53 -2.17
CA THR A 119 13.29 -14.12 -1.12
C THR A 119 14.50 -14.75 -1.78
N GLU A 120 15.65 -14.43 -1.29
CA GLU A 120 16.87 -15.08 -1.75
C GLU A 120 17.32 -16.14 -0.81
#